data_6f1d68c5eafe08c0fd11beef9c3e9296
#
_entry.id   6f1d68c5eafe08c0fd11beef9c3e9296
#
_cell.length_a   1.000
_cell.length_b   1.000
_cell.length_c   1.000
_cell.angle_alpha   90.00
_cell.angle_beta   90.00
_cell.angle_gamma   90.00
#
_symmetry.space_group_name_H-M   'P 1'
#
loop_
_entity.id
_entity.type
_entity.pdbx_description
1 polymer ?
#
loop_
_entity_poly.entity_id
_entity_poly.type
_entity_poly.pdbx_seq_one_letter_code
_entity_poly.pdbx_strand_id
1 'polypeptide(L)'
;MGRFVSITRWTPQTARALRERWDTVVKGTAPKAVLDSFAKVKVITQEISLDNNLSVMVYEVEDKDIVEANIVSVYLQDVCTQEAYPVISFEDWMKVNEALPMEKVPKPESWTK
;
A
#
# COMPACT_ATOMS: atom_id res chain seq x y z
N MET A 1 -14.81 1.73 5.51
CA MET A 1 -13.79 1.15 4.61
C MET A 1 -12.58 2.05 4.58
N GLY A 2 -11.41 1.52 4.90
CA GLY A 2 -10.17 2.27 4.88
C GLY A 2 -9.44 2.11 3.55
N ARG A 3 -8.82 3.20 3.09
CA ARG A 3 -7.93 3.18 1.93
C ARG A 3 -6.49 3.37 2.40
N PHE A 4 -5.59 2.60 1.82
CA PHE A 4 -4.18 2.59 2.21
C PHE A 4 -3.29 2.58 0.98
N VAL A 5 -2.09 3.12 1.15
CA VAL A 5 -1.00 2.91 0.20
C VAL A 5 0.06 2.06 0.90
N SER A 6 0.51 1.01 0.24
CA SER A 6 1.65 0.24 0.72
C SER A 6 2.83 0.41 -0.21
N ILE A 7 4.02 0.49 0.39
CA ILE A 7 5.28 0.58 -0.35
C ILE A 7 6.10 -0.63 0.06
N THR A 8 6.39 -1.48 -0.90
CA THR A 8 7.17 -2.70 -0.70
C THR A 8 8.51 -2.51 -1.38
N ARG A 9 9.60 -2.74 -0.63
CA ARG A 9 10.97 -2.64 -1.15
C ARG A 9 11.69 -3.96 -0.99
N TRP A 10 12.52 -4.28 -1.96
CA TRP A 10 13.34 -5.49 -1.93
C TRP A 10 14.74 -5.19 -2.43
N THR A 11 15.62 -6.19 -2.34
CA THR A 11 16.99 -6.10 -2.84
C THR A 11 17.14 -7.04 -4.03
N PRO A 12 18.20 -6.90 -4.84
CA PRO A 12 18.48 -7.86 -5.89
C PRO A 12 18.58 -9.31 -5.38
N GLN A 13 19.04 -9.47 -4.13
CA GLN A 13 19.20 -10.79 -3.51
C GLN A 13 17.88 -11.44 -3.13
N THR A 14 16.85 -10.64 -2.81
CA THR A 14 15.55 -11.15 -2.39
C THR A 14 14.48 -11.08 -3.49
N ALA A 15 14.77 -10.41 -4.60
CA ALA A 15 13.79 -10.20 -5.67
C ALA A 15 13.15 -11.50 -6.17
N ARG A 16 13.96 -12.53 -6.40
CA ARG A 16 13.46 -13.81 -6.89
C ARG A 16 12.58 -14.52 -5.87
N ALA A 17 13.01 -14.51 -4.60
CA ALA A 17 12.24 -15.13 -3.52
C ALA A 17 10.91 -14.42 -3.32
N LEU A 18 10.89 -13.08 -3.40
CA LEU A 18 9.66 -12.30 -3.32
C LEU A 18 8.72 -12.67 -4.46
N ARG A 19 9.25 -12.74 -5.68
CA ARG A 19 8.44 -13.12 -6.86
C ARG A 19 7.84 -14.51 -6.70
N GLU A 20 8.63 -15.48 -6.27
CA GLU A 20 8.16 -16.85 -6.06
C GLU A 20 7.07 -16.92 -4.99
N ARG A 21 7.27 -16.16 -3.89
CA ARG A 21 6.30 -16.08 -2.81
C ARG A 21 4.97 -15.47 -3.29
N TRP A 22 5.06 -14.35 -4.01
CA TRP A 22 3.90 -13.68 -4.59
C TRP A 22 3.16 -14.58 -5.58
N ASP A 23 3.91 -15.35 -6.36
CA ASP A 23 3.35 -16.29 -7.34
C ASP A 23 2.42 -17.32 -6.67
N THR A 24 2.77 -17.78 -5.46
CA THR A 24 1.91 -18.70 -4.70
C THR A 24 0.57 -18.05 -4.31
N VAL A 25 0.57 -16.75 -4.05
CA VAL A 25 -0.66 -16.02 -3.76
C VAL A 25 -1.52 -15.90 -5.02
N VAL A 26 -0.91 -15.51 -6.13
CA VAL A 26 -1.61 -15.33 -7.41
C VAL A 26 -2.18 -16.67 -7.92
N LYS A 27 -1.42 -17.74 -7.77
CA LYS A 27 -1.86 -19.08 -8.23
C LYS A 27 -2.78 -19.80 -7.25
N GLY A 28 -2.97 -19.24 -6.06
CA GLY A 28 -3.84 -19.86 -5.05
C GLY A 28 -3.23 -21.07 -4.35
N THR A 29 -1.89 -21.19 -4.35
CA THR A 29 -1.17 -22.30 -3.68
C THR A 29 -0.57 -21.91 -2.34
N ALA A 30 -0.63 -20.63 -1.97
CA ALA A 30 -0.21 -20.16 -0.64
C ALA A 30 -1.08 -20.78 0.45
N PRO A 31 -0.63 -20.77 1.73
CA PRO A 31 -1.46 -21.24 2.84
C PRO A 31 -2.83 -20.56 2.84
N LYS A 32 -3.86 -21.29 3.25
CA LYS A 32 -5.25 -20.81 3.22
C LYS A 32 -5.41 -19.48 3.95
N ALA A 33 -4.77 -19.31 5.10
CA ALA A 33 -4.86 -18.07 5.87
C ALA A 33 -4.35 -16.87 5.07
N VAL A 34 -3.31 -17.05 4.27
CA VAL A 34 -2.74 -16.00 3.40
C VAL A 34 -3.72 -15.68 2.27
N LEU A 35 -4.29 -16.69 1.63
CA LEU A 35 -5.26 -16.49 0.55
C LEU A 35 -6.51 -15.80 1.06
N ASP A 36 -7.03 -16.20 2.23
CA ASP A 36 -8.19 -15.56 2.84
C ASP A 36 -7.89 -14.10 3.22
N SER A 37 -6.69 -13.85 3.71
CA SER A 37 -6.22 -12.49 4.03
C SER A 37 -6.22 -11.59 2.80
N PHE A 38 -5.61 -12.07 1.72
CA PHE A 38 -5.52 -11.29 0.48
C PHE A 38 -6.91 -11.05 -0.14
N ALA A 39 -7.83 -11.99 0.02
CA ALA A 39 -9.20 -11.84 -0.47
C ALA A 39 -9.97 -10.70 0.23
N LYS A 40 -9.53 -10.26 1.40
CA LYS A 40 -10.12 -9.12 2.11
C LYS A 40 -9.65 -7.77 1.57
N VAL A 41 -8.65 -7.78 0.70
CA VAL A 41 -8.02 -6.57 0.17
C VAL A 41 -8.55 -6.31 -1.24
N LYS A 42 -9.08 -5.11 -1.47
CA LYS A 42 -9.46 -4.66 -2.80
C LYS A 42 -8.33 -3.81 -3.36
N VAL A 43 -7.56 -4.35 -4.28
CA VAL A 43 -6.47 -3.63 -4.92
C VAL A 43 -7.04 -2.62 -5.92
N ILE A 44 -6.71 -1.35 -5.74
CA ILE A 44 -7.10 -0.26 -6.64
C ILE A 44 -6.07 -0.13 -7.76
N THR A 45 -4.80 0.02 -7.38
CA THR A 45 -3.68 0.09 -8.33
C THR A 45 -2.47 -0.61 -7.73
N GLN A 46 -1.60 -1.11 -8.59
CA GLN A 46 -0.30 -1.62 -8.19
C GLN A 46 0.71 -1.27 -9.29
N GLU A 47 1.75 -0.57 -8.92
CA GLU A 47 2.79 -0.11 -9.83
C GLU A 47 4.16 -0.56 -9.31
N ILE A 48 5.05 -0.91 -10.22
CA ILE A 48 6.38 -1.40 -9.86
C ILE A 48 7.43 -0.51 -10.52
N SER A 49 8.39 -0.03 -9.71
CA SER A 49 9.56 0.65 -10.21
C SER A 49 10.70 -0.36 -10.32
N LEU A 50 11.04 -0.77 -11.53
CA LEU A 50 12.07 -1.77 -11.77
C LEU A 50 13.44 -1.29 -11.33
N ASP A 51 13.77 -0.04 -11.62
CA ASP A 51 15.09 0.53 -11.32
C ASP A 51 15.34 0.70 -9.81
N ASN A 52 14.28 0.87 -9.04
CA ASN A 52 14.37 1.15 -7.61
C ASN A 52 13.97 -0.05 -6.73
N ASN A 53 13.63 -1.18 -7.32
CA ASN A 53 13.22 -2.39 -6.60
C ASN A 53 12.12 -2.10 -5.58
N LEU A 54 11.05 -1.42 -6.01
CA LEU A 54 9.92 -1.13 -5.15
C LEU A 54 8.59 -1.28 -5.88
N SER A 55 7.56 -1.52 -5.11
CA SER A 55 6.17 -1.60 -5.56
C SER A 55 5.34 -0.65 -4.70
N VAL A 56 4.40 0.04 -5.35
CA VAL A 56 3.41 0.88 -4.67
C VAL A 56 2.04 0.31 -4.98
N MET A 57 1.26 0.04 -3.95
CA MET A 57 -0.09 -0.49 -4.11
C MET A 57 -1.06 0.38 -3.31
N VAL A 58 -2.15 0.79 -3.97
CA VAL A 58 -3.27 1.45 -3.29
C VAL A 58 -4.38 0.41 -3.19
N TYR A 59 -4.92 0.25 -2.00
CA TYR A 59 -5.94 -0.75 -1.74
C TYR A 59 -6.95 -0.27 -0.71
N GLU A 60 -8.08 -0.96 -0.68
CA GLU A 60 -9.14 -0.72 0.30
C GLU A 60 -9.41 -2.01 1.08
N VAL A 61 -9.72 -1.86 2.35
CA VAL A 61 -10.09 -2.97 3.23
C VAL A 61 -11.14 -2.49 4.23
N GLU A 62 -12.10 -3.36 4.55
CA GLU A 62 -13.10 -3.08 5.57
C GLU A 62 -12.44 -2.96 6.94
N ASP A 63 -12.92 -2.05 7.77
CA ASP A 63 -12.34 -1.81 9.11
C ASP A 63 -12.26 -3.09 9.95
N LYS A 64 -13.28 -3.94 9.86
CA LYS A 64 -13.32 -5.21 10.59
C LYS A 64 -12.26 -6.21 10.12
N ASP A 65 -11.74 -6.06 8.91
CA ASP A 65 -10.81 -6.99 8.27
C ASP A 65 -9.36 -6.53 8.29
N ILE A 66 -9.07 -5.35 8.85
CA ILE A 66 -7.72 -4.75 8.82
C ILE A 66 -6.67 -5.68 9.42
N VAL A 67 -6.97 -6.30 10.57
CA VAL A 67 -6.01 -7.19 11.23
C VAL A 67 -5.75 -8.43 10.39
N GLU A 68 -6.81 -9.07 9.88
CA GLU A 68 -6.68 -10.26 9.05
C GLU A 68 -5.95 -9.95 7.74
N ALA A 69 -6.21 -8.79 7.15
CA ALA A 69 -5.57 -8.36 5.90
C ALA A 69 -4.03 -8.26 6.02
N ASN A 70 -3.50 -8.12 7.22
CA ASN A 70 -2.05 -8.06 7.45
C ASN A 70 -1.34 -9.41 7.40
N ILE A 71 -2.07 -10.51 7.35
CA ILE A 71 -1.45 -11.86 7.31
C ILE A 71 -0.59 -12.02 6.06
N VAL A 72 -1.03 -11.49 4.92
CA VAL A 72 -0.24 -11.56 3.68
C VAL A 72 1.08 -10.79 3.83
N SER A 73 1.10 -9.70 4.57
CA SER A 73 2.33 -8.93 4.84
C SER A 73 3.31 -9.74 5.68
N VAL A 74 2.81 -10.48 6.66
CA VAL A 74 3.65 -11.37 7.48
C VAL A 74 4.24 -12.49 6.62
N TYR A 75 3.48 -13.01 5.68
CA TYR A 75 3.93 -14.04 4.75
C TYR A 75 5.10 -13.59 3.88
N LEU A 76 5.21 -12.29 3.62
CA LEU A 76 6.25 -11.72 2.76
C LEU A 76 7.39 -11.03 3.54
N GLN A 77 7.31 -10.95 4.86
CA GLN A 77 8.18 -10.09 5.67
C GLN A 77 9.68 -10.43 5.62
N ASP A 78 10.02 -11.68 5.30
CA ASP A 78 11.42 -12.13 5.23
C ASP A 78 12.07 -11.87 3.87
N VAL A 79 11.28 -11.50 2.85
CA VAL A 79 11.78 -11.29 1.48
C VAL A 79 11.65 -9.84 1.01
N CYS A 80 11.07 -8.97 1.82
CA CYS A 80 10.92 -7.55 1.50
C CYS A 80 10.67 -6.73 2.76
N THR A 81 10.79 -5.41 2.63
CA THR A 81 10.32 -4.48 3.66
C THR A 81 9.03 -3.84 3.18
N GLN A 82 8.12 -3.58 4.09
CA GLN A 82 6.80 -3.06 3.78
C GLN A 82 6.45 -1.89 4.68
N GLU A 83 5.84 -0.87 4.09
CA GLU A 83 5.27 0.26 4.80
C GLU A 83 3.84 0.45 4.30
N ALA A 84 2.92 0.78 5.18
CA ALA A 84 1.55 1.07 4.80
C ALA A 84 1.06 2.31 5.52
N TYR A 85 0.36 3.18 4.79
CA TYR A 85 -0.15 4.44 5.30
C TYR A 85 -1.61 4.61 4.90
N PRO A 86 -2.47 5.10 5.81
CA PRO A 86 -3.83 5.48 5.43
C PRO A 86 -3.77 6.67 4.48
N VAL A 87 -4.63 6.66 3.47
CA VAL A 87 -4.70 7.73 2.48
C VAL A 87 -6.16 8.08 2.22
N ILE A 88 -6.39 9.27 1.66
CA ILE A 88 -7.69 9.69 1.19
C ILE A 88 -7.60 10.03 -0.30
N SER A 89 -8.72 10.12 -0.99
CA SER A 89 -8.74 10.51 -2.40
C SER A 89 -8.37 11.97 -2.56
N PHE A 90 -7.96 12.35 -3.78
CA PHE A 90 -7.70 13.75 -4.10
C PHE A 90 -8.94 14.62 -3.88
N GLU A 91 -10.11 14.12 -4.23
CA GLU A 91 -11.38 14.83 -4.02
C GLU A 91 -11.65 15.09 -2.54
N ASP A 92 -11.41 14.09 -1.70
CA ASP A 92 -11.57 14.24 -0.24
C ASP A 92 -10.55 15.21 0.33
N TRP A 93 -9.31 15.17 -0.17
CA TRP A 93 -8.27 16.10 0.24
C TRP A 93 -8.66 17.54 -0.11
N MET A 94 -9.24 17.75 -1.30
CA MET A 94 -9.73 19.07 -1.71
C MET A 94 -10.81 19.58 -0.76
N LYS A 95 -11.74 18.71 -0.32
CA LYS A 95 -12.79 19.07 0.64
C LYS A 95 -12.19 19.49 1.99
N VAL A 96 -11.16 18.77 2.45
CA VAL A 96 -10.47 19.14 3.68
C VAL A 96 -9.85 20.54 3.55
N ASN A 97 -9.22 20.82 2.41
CA ASN A 97 -8.63 22.12 2.15
C ASN A 97 -9.66 23.25 2.10
N GLU A 98 -10.84 22.99 1.53
CA GLU A 98 -11.93 23.97 1.50
C GLU A 98 -12.38 24.39 2.89
N ALA A 99 -12.24 23.49 3.87
CA ALA A 99 -12.63 23.79 5.25
C ALA A 99 -11.59 24.67 5.97
N LEU A 100 -10.41 24.86 5.39
CA LEU A 100 -9.34 25.65 5.99
C LEU A 100 -9.38 27.11 5.50
N PRO A 101 -9.18 28.10 6.38
CA PRO A 101 -9.00 29.49 5.94
C PRO A 101 -7.60 29.62 5.31
N MET A 102 -7.53 29.48 4.00
CA MET A 102 -6.28 29.36 3.25
C MET A 102 -5.33 30.56 3.44
N GLU A 103 -5.87 31.74 3.70
CA GLU A 103 -5.08 32.93 3.99
C GLU A 103 -4.30 32.83 5.31
N LYS A 104 -4.67 31.87 6.16
CA LYS A 104 -3.97 31.62 7.44
C LYS A 104 -3.02 30.43 7.35
N VAL A 105 -2.98 29.74 6.21
CA VAL A 105 -2.10 28.60 6.01
C VAL A 105 -0.77 29.09 5.47
N PRO A 106 0.36 28.85 6.18
CA PRO A 106 1.66 29.29 5.71
C PRO A 106 2.02 28.62 4.39
N LYS A 107 2.61 29.39 3.49
CA LYS A 107 3.13 28.87 2.21
C LYS A 107 4.65 28.82 2.28
N PRO A 108 5.29 27.79 1.69
CA PRO A 108 6.74 27.82 1.53
C PRO A 108 7.17 29.05 0.70
N GLU A 109 8.30 29.65 1.04
CA GLU A 109 8.82 30.81 0.30
C GLU A 109 8.92 30.56 -1.19
N SER A 110 9.29 29.35 -1.58
CA SER A 110 9.43 28.96 -2.97
C SER A 110 8.14 29.12 -3.79
N TRP A 111 6.99 29.15 -3.12
CA TRP A 111 5.67 29.24 -3.78
C TRP A 111 5.22 30.69 -3.98
N THR A 112 5.93 31.65 -3.41
CA THR A 112 5.56 33.08 -3.48
C THR A 112 6.28 33.84 -4.59
N LYS A 113 7.09 33.18 -5.36
CA LYS A 113 7.85 33.76 -6.48
C LYS A 113 7.06 33.76 -7.78
#